data_ca6c16e4eaf5d859e40be82cc057c254
#
_entry.id   ca6c16e4eaf5d859e40be82cc057c254
#
_cell.length_a   1.000
_cell.length_b   1.000
_cell.length_c   1.000
_cell.angle_alpha   90.00
_cell.angle_beta   90.00
_cell.angle_gamma   90.00
#
_symmetry.space_group_name_H-M   'P 1'
#
loop_
_entity.id
_entity.type
_entity.pdbx_description
1 polymer ?
#
loop_
_entity_poly.entity_id
_entity_poly.type
_entity_poly.pdbx_seq_one_letter_code
_entity_poly.pdbx_strand_id
1 'polypeptide(L)'
;MIKYANNGFLATKLSLINDLGNICKELGVDAYEVADAIGLDDRIGERFLRSGVGWGGSCFPKDVAAIIAAAEETGYEPSLLNATVEVNDRQPERLIDLTADYIDLDGATVAVLGLAFKPGTDDMRNSRAIPVIERLQDRGATVTAYDPVAIENAKEYLDDVDYADSAEAALDGADGAVVVTDWDEFATLDEEFDAMADPVVVDGRRIIERRDGITYEGLTW
;
A
#
# COMPACT_ATOMS: atom_id res chain seq x y z
N MET A 1 15.27 24.53 -0.05
CA MET A 1 16.09 23.38 -0.45
C MET A 1 16.25 22.32 0.66
N ILE A 2 16.70 22.63 1.90
CA ILE A 2 16.96 21.60 2.95
C ILE A 2 15.76 20.67 3.18
N LYS A 3 14.55 21.21 3.40
CA LYS A 3 13.33 20.41 3.60
C LYS A 3 13.06 19.48 2.40
N TYR A 4 13.15 19.99 1.18
CA TYR A 4 12.88 19.22 -0.03
C TYR A 4 13.92 18.11 -0.23
N ALA A 5 15.20 18.40 0.02
CA ALA A 5 16.27 17.40 -0.04
C ALA A 5 16.05 16.29 0.99
N ASN A 6 15.65 16.63 2.24
CA ASN A 6 15.33 15.65 3.26
C ASN A 6 14.16 14.75 2.85
N ASN A 7 13.06 15.33 2.36
CA ASN A 7 11.89 14.58 1.96
C ASN A 7 12.15 13.75 0.68
N GLY A 8 12.92 14.28 -0.27
CA GLY A 8 13.36 13.53 -1.45
C GLY A 8 14.23 12.33 -1.07
N PHE A 9 15.16 12.50 -0.12
CA PHE A 9 15.99 11.40 0.38
C PHE A 9 15.15 10.30 1.04
N LEU A 10 14.20 10.67 1.92
CA LEU A 10 13.33 9.70 2.60
C LEU A 10 12.38 8.99 1.63
N ALA A 11 11.82 9.70 0.67
CA ALA A 11 11.00 9.11 -0.39
C ALA A 11 11.82 8.11 -1.23
N THR A 12 13.06 8.48 -1.59
CA THR A 12 13.98 7.58 -2.32
C THR A 12 14.31 6.34 -1.49
N LYS A 13 14.54 6.49 -0.18
CA LYS A 13 14.79 5.35 0.72
C LYS A 13 13.62 4.38 0.77
N LEU A 14 12.39 4.91 0.84
CA LEU A 14 11.15 4.10 0.79
C LEU A 14 10.96 3.43 -0.58
N SER A 15 11.19 4.14 -1.67
CA SER A 15 11.09 3.53 -3.01
C SER A 15 12.19 2.49 -3.23
N LEU A 16 13.42 2.73 -2.73
CA LEU A 16 14.50 1.73 -2.81
C LEU A 16 14.14 0.44 -2.06
N ILE A 17 13.59 0.55 -0.83
CA ILE A 17 13.21 -0.68 -0.09
C ILE A 17 12.00 -1.36 -0.71
N ASN A 18 11.09 -0.63 -1.37
CA ASN A 18 10.01 -1.23 -2.16
C ASN A 18 10.58 -2.01 -3.36
N ASP A 19 11.52 -1.42 -4.10
CA ASP A 19 12.14 -2.07 -5.26
C ASP A 19 12.96 -3.31 -4.86
N LEU A 20 13.76 -3.20 -3.79
CA LEU A 20 14.45 -4.35 -3.19
C LEU A 20 13.47 -5.41 -2.69
N GLY A 21 12.35 -4.99 -2.08
CA GLY A 21 11.29 -5.89 -1.64
C GLY A 21 10.64 -6.65 -2.80
N ASN A 22 10.40 -5.97 -3.92
CA ASN A 22 9.91 -6.61 -5.13
C ASN A 22 10.91 -7.66 -5.65
N ILE A 23 12.22 -7.36 -5.65
CA ILE A 23 13.28 -8.31 -6.02
C ILE A 23 13.31 -9.49 -5.03
N CYS A 24 13.22 -9.23 -3.72
CA CYS A 24 13.18 -10.28 -2.71
C CYS A 24 12.01 -11.24 -2.94
N LYS A 25 10.83 -10.73 -3.25
CA LYS A 25 9.65 -11.53 -3.59
C LYS A 25 9.90 -12.49 -4.73
N GLU A 26 10.48 -12.01 -5.84
CA GLU A 26 10.82 -12.83 -7.00
C GLU A 26 11.88 -13.93 -6.69
N LEU A 27 12.72 -13.67 -5.70
CA LEU A 27 13.76 -14.60 -5.26
C LEU A 27 13.32 -15.53 -4.10
N GLY A 28 12.10 -15.38 -3.58
CA GLY A 28 11.60 -16.13 -2.44
C GLY A 28 12.31 -15.76 -1.13
N VAL A 29 12.75 -14.51 -0.99
CA VAL A 29 13.43 -13.96 0.20
C VAL A 29 12.49 -12.98 0.90
N ASP A 30 12.43 -13.04 2.24
CA ASP A 30 11.65 -12.09 3.03
C ASP A 30 12.34 -10.72 3.05
N ALA A 31 11.69 -9.71 2.45
CA ALA A 31 12.22 -8.35 2.36
C ALA A 31 12.38 -7.67 3.73
N TYR A 32 11.57 -8.05 4.73
CA TYR A 32 11.66 -7.48 6.06
C TYR A 32 12.89 -8.01 6.82
N GLU A 33 13.25 -9.28 6.64
CA GLU A 33 14.53 -9.82 7.18
C GLU A 33 15.74 -9.10 6.57
N VAL A 34 15.68 -8.83 5.26
CA VAL A 34 16.73 -8.05 4.57
C VAL A 34 16.78 -6.63 5.11
N ALA A 35 15.62 -5.95 5.25
CA ALA A 35 15.52 -4.61 5.79
C ALA A 35 16.05 -4.50 7.21
N ASP A 36 15.73 -5.46 8.09
CA ASP A 36 16.22 -5.51 9.45
C ASP A 36 17.73 -5.69 9.48
N ALA A 37 18.27 -6.59 8.65
CA ALA A 37 19.73 -6.84 8.58
C ALA A 37 20.51 -5.61 8.09
N ILE A 38 20.07 -4.96 7.01
CA ILE A 38 20.76 -3.75 6.50
C ILE A 38 20.55 -2.54 7.40
N GLY A 39 19.44 -2.49 8.13
CA GLY A 39 19.13 -1.41 9.09
C GLY A 39 20.08 -1.35 10.27
N LEU A 40 20.80 -2.45 10.59
CA LEU A 40 21.84 -2.51 11.64
C LEU A 40 23.09 -1.66 11.28
N ASP A 41 23.29 -1.35 10.02
CA ASP A 41 24.38 -0.46 9.60
C ASP A 41 23.99 1.00 9.90
N ASP A 42 24.73 1.67 10.79
CA ASP A 42 24.50 3.07 11.19
C ASP A 42 24.46 4.05 10.02
N ARG A 43 25.09 3.72 8.89
CA ARG A 43 25.06 4.53 7.66
C ARG A 43 23.70 4.47 6.96
N ILE A 44 22.94 3.41 7.19
CA ILE A 44 21.62 3.16 6.63
C ILE A 44 20.53 3.51 7.65
N GLY A 45 20.57 2.90 8.84
CA GLY A 45 19.64 3.05 9.94
C GLY A 45 18.26 2.40 9.66
N GLU A 46 17.57 2.02 10.70
CA GLU A 46 16.33 1.21 10.65
C GLU A 46 15.10 1.95 10.07
N ARG A 47 15.07 3.29 10.20
CA ARG A 47 13.88 4.07 9.83
C ARG A 47 13.68 4.14 8.32
N PHE A 48 12.41 4.09 7.89
CA PHE A 48 12.02 4.14 6.47
C PHE A 48 12.55 2.97 5.64
N LEU A 49 12.61 1.76 6.23
CA LEU A 49 13.01 0.52 5.58
C LEU A 49 11.88 -0.53 5.56
N ARG A 50 10.62 -0.13 5.69
CA ARG A 50 9.49 -1.05 5.53
C ARG A 50 8.91 -0.91 4.13
N SER A 51 8.99 -2.00 3.36
CA SER A 51 8.36 -2.10 2.04
C SER A 51 6.85 -2.29 2.17
N GLY A 52 6.12 -1.92 1.14
CA GLY A 52 4.65 -2.03 1.11
C GLY A 52 4.06 -1.32 -0.11
N VAL A 53 2.82 -0.83 0.01
CA VAL A 53 2.04 -0.26 -1.09
C VAL A 53 2.56 1.12 -1.58
N GLY A 54 3.63 1.60 -1.00
CA GLY A 54 4.23 2.90 -1.34
C GLY A 54 3.96 4.00 -0.30
N TRP A 55 4.43 5.20 -0.61
CA TRP A 55 4.28 6.40 0.21
C TRP A 55 3.29 7.38 -0.40
N GLY A 56 2.60 8.12 0.48
CA GLY A 56 1.60 9.11 0.14
C GLY A 56 1.59 10.28 1.13
N GLY A 57 0.40 10.80 1.41
CA GLY A 57 0.20 11.92 2.32
C GLY A 57 0.48 13.27 1.68
N SER A 58 0.47 14.32 2.50
CA SER A 58 0.55 15.71 2.04
C SER A 58 1.98 16.23 1.82
N CYS A 59 3.01 15.52 2.32
CA CYS A 59 4.37 16.03 2.34
C CYS A 59 5.24 15.47 1.21
N PHE A 60 5.44 14.15 1.17
CA PHE A 60 6.36 13.53 0.20
C PHE A 60 5.94 13.78 -1.25
N PRO A 61 4.69 13.53 -1.68
CA PRO A 61 4.31 13.75 -3.07
C PRO A 61 4.52 15.18 -3.52
N LYS A 62 4.07 16.14 -2.71
CA LYS A 62 4.19 17.57 -3.02
C LYS A 62 5.65 18.03 -3.06
N ASP A 63 6.48 17.65 -2.07
CA ASP A 63 7.85 18.14 -1.95
C ASP A 63 8.76 17.48 -3.01
N VAL A 64 8.55 16.21 -3.34
CA VAL A 64 9.27 15.52 -4.43
C VAL A 64 8.89 16.13 -5.78
N ALA A 65 7.60 16.32 -6.05
CA ALA A 65 7.15 16.97 -7.28
C ALA A 65 7.71 18.40 -7.44
N ALA A 66 7.75 19.17 -6.35
CA ALA A 66 8.28 20.54 -6.37
C ALA A 66 9.78 20.59 -6.67
N ILE A 67 10.59 19.65 -6.13
CA ILE A 67 12.05 19.65 -6.44
C ILE A 67 12.32 19.14 -7.86
N ILE A 68 11.52 18.18 -8.36
CA ILE A 68 11.59 17.72 -9.77
C ILE A 68 11.28 18.89 -10.70
N ALA A 69 10.16 19.58 -10.52
CA ALA A 69 9.79 20.73 -11.37
C ALA A 69 10.84 21.83 -11.33
N ALA A 70 11.36 22.18 -10.14
CA ALA A 70 12.41 23.18 -10.02
C ALA A 70 13.72 22.77 -10.71
N ALA A 71 14.06 21.49 -10.78
CA ALA A 71 15.22 20.99 -11.51
C ALA A 71 15.00 21.13 -13.03
N GLU A 72 13.83 20.71 -13.52
CA GLU A 72 13.45 20.78 -14.94
C GLU A 72 13.43 22.21 -15.47
N GLU A 73 12.97 23.19 -14.66
CA GLU A 73 13.02 24.61 -15.00
C GLU A 73 14.46 25.12 -15.25
N THR A 74 15.47 24.48 -14.66
CA THR A 74 16.90 24.77 -14.91
C THR A 74 17.50 24.00 -16.08
N GLY A 75 16.72 23.11 -16.72
CA GLY A 75 17.19 22.20 -17.76
C GLY A 75 17.89 20.95 -17.23
N TYR A 76 17.81 20.67 -15.92
CA TYR A 76 18.36 19.46 -15.30
C TYR A 76 17.30 18.38 -15.14
N GLU A 77 17.55 17.19 -15.67
CA GLU A 77 16.69 16.01 -15.50
C GLU A 77 17.06 15.27 -14.20
N PRO A 78 16.18 15.24 -13.16
CA PRO A 78 16.48 14.59 -11.88
C PRO A 78 16.13 13.10 -11.94
N SER A 79 16.88 12.31 -12.73
CA SER A 79 16.59 10.91 -13.06
C SER A 79 16.32 10.02 -11.84
N LEU A 80 17.06 10.20 -10.72
CA LEU A 80 16.84 9.41 -9.52
C LEU A 80 15.50 9.71 -8.85
N LEU A 81 15.10 10.99 -8.79
CA LEU A 81 13.81 11.36 -8.21
C LEU A 81 12.64 10.91 -9.10
N ASN A 82 12.82 10.98 -10.41
CA ASN A 82 11.83 10.44 -11.36
C ASN A 82 11.66 8.93 -11.16
N ALA A 83 12.75 8.16 -11.07
CA ALA A 83 12.71 6.73 -10.78
C ALA A 83 12.09 6.45 -9.39
N THR A 84 12.35 7.30 -8.39
CA THR A 84 11.73 7.19 -7.06
C THR A 84 10.20 7.26 -7.12
N VAL A 85 9.66 8.20 -7.91
CA VAL A 85 8.20 8.34 -8.11
C VAL A 85 7.67 7.14 -8.91
N GLU A 86 8.35 6.74 -9.99
CA GLU A 86 7.95 5.60 -10.82
C GLU A 86 7.84 4.30 -10.03
N VAL A 87 8.81 3.98 -9.18
CA VAL A 87 8.75 2.80 -8.30
C VAL A 87 7.57 2.90 -7.33
N ASN A 88 7.36 4.08 -6.73
CA ASN A 88 6.23 4.30 -5.82
C ASN A 88 4.88 4.08 -6.51
N ASP A 89 4.72 4.56 -7.73
CA ASP A 89 3.45 4.50 -8.46
C ASP A 89 3.15 3.10 -9.02
N ARG A 90 4.15 2.23 -9.11
CA ARG A 90 3.98 0.82 -9.47
C ARG A 90 3.49 -0.07 -8.31
N GLN A 91 3.68 0.32 -7.05
CA GLN A 91 3.35 -0.55 -5.91
C GLN A 91 1.85 -0.92 -5.82
N PRO A 92 0.89 -0.02 -6.03
CA PRO A 92 -0.52 -0.39 -6.10
C PRO A 92 -0.81 -1.43 -7.18
N GLU A 93 -0.24 -1.27 -8.38
CA GLU A 93 -0.42 -2.25 -9.48
C GLU A 93 0.10 -3.63 -9.08
N ARG A 94 1.29 -3.71 -8.46
CA ARG A 94 1.83 -4.98 -7.98
C ARG A 94 0.93 -5.66 -6.95
N LEU A 95 0.29 -4.88 -6.06
CA LEU A 95 -0.67 -5.43 -5.10
C LEU A 95 -1.87 -6.05 -5.83
N ILE A 96 -2.38 -5.37 -6.84
CA ILE A 96 -3.52 -5.84 -7.63
C ILE A 96 -3.14 -7.04 -8.52
N ASP A 97 -1.97 -7.02 -9.16
CA ASP A 97 -1.46 -8.16 -9.93
C ASP A 97 -1.36 -9.41 -9.06
N LEU A 98 -0.78 -9.25 -7.86
CA LEU A 98 -0.66 -10.35 -6.89
C LEU A 98 -2.04 -10.87 -6.43
N THR A 99 -3.03 -9.99 -6.28
CA THR A 99 -4.41 -10.39 -5.98
C THR A 99 -5.02 -11.17 -7.14
N ALA A 100 -4.78 -10.73 -8.38
CA ALA A 100 -5.28 -11.39 -9.58
C ALA A 100 -4.64 -12.77 -9.85
N ASP A 101 -3.50 -13.08 -9.25
CA ASP A 101 -2.91 -14.43 -9.32
C ASP A 101 -3.76 -15.48 -8.57
N TYR A 102 -4.63 -15.04 -7.66
CA TYR A 102 -5.44 -15.91 -6.79
C TYR A 102 -6.94 -15.86 -7.09
N ILE A 103 -7.47 -14.71 -7.53
CA ILE A 103 -8.90 -14.54 -7.84
C ILE A 103 -9.08 -13.85 -9.20
N ASP A 104 -10.17 -14.19 -9.90
CA ASP A 104 -10.61 -13.43 -11.07
C ASP A 104 -11.28 -12.14 -10.60
N LEU A 105 -10.68 -10.99 -10.92
CA LEU A 105 -11.18 -9.70 -10.46
C LEU A 105 -12.47 -9.25 -11.18
N ASP A 106 -12.75 -9.74 -12.39
CA ASP A 106 -13.94 -9.35 -13.13
C ASP A 106 -15.20 -9.94 -12.48
N GLY A 107 -15.99 -9.07 -11.86
CA GLY A 107 -17.19 -9.42 -11.10
C GLY A 107 -16.95 -9.87 -9.66
N ALA A 108 -15.71 -9.90 -9.18
CA ALA A 108 -15.39 -10.22 -7.79
C ALA A 108 -15.74 -9.05 -6.84
N THR A 109 -16.05 -9.36 -5.60
CA THR A 109 -16.13 -8.40 -4.50
C THR A 109 -14.83 -8.43 -3.70
N VAL A 110 -14.11 -7.31 -3.67
CA VAL A 110 -12.83 -7.20 -2.96
C VAL A 110 -12.95 -6.25 -1.77
N ALA A 111 -12.63 -6.77 -0.58
CA ALA A 111 -12.51 -5.97 0.63
C ALA A 111 -11.21 -5.16 0.62
N VAL A 112 -11.28 -3.84 0.85
CA VAL A 112 -10.12 -2.96 0.99
C VAL A 112 -10.04 -2.48 2.43
N LEU A 113 -9.01 -2.91 3.16
CA LEU A 113 -8.78 -2.56 4.55
C LEU A 113 -7.75 -1.43 4.67
N GLY A 114 -8.24 -0.27 5.13
CA GLY A 114 -7.45 0.95 5.29
C GLY A 114 -7.51 1.88 4.08
N LEU A 115 -7.96 3.10 4.31
CA LEU A 115 -8.17 4.15 3.31
C LEU A 115 -7.26 5.36 3.53
N ALA A 116 -7.00 5.75 4.78
CA ALA A 116 -6.07 6.83 5.10
C ALA A 116 -4.65 6.55 4.60
N PHE A 117 -3.84 7.59 4.36
CA PHE A 117 -2.46 7.40 3.89
C PHE A 117 -1.53 6.76 4.93
N LYS A 118 -1.93 6.73 6.20
CA LYS A 118 -1.27 6.05 7.32
C LYS A 118 -2.24 5.91 8.50
N PRO A 119 -1.98 5.05 9.50
CA PRO A 119 -2.81 4.96 10.69
C PRO A 119 -2.76 6.26 11.54
N GLY A 120 -3.80 6.45 12.38
CA GLY A 120 -3.91 7.57 13.30
C GLY A 120 -4.33 8.90 12.67
N THR A 121 -4.88 8.89 11.45
CA THR A 121 -5.40 10.08 10.76
C THR A 121 -6.50 9.70 9.79
N ASP A 122 -7.35 10.66 9.47
CA ASP A 122 -8.38 10.60 8.43
C ASP A 122 -7.92 11.21 7.08
N ASP A 123 -6.63 11.54 6.94
CA ASP A 123 -6.08 12.24 5.78
C ASP A 123 -5.96 11.30 4.56
N MET A 124 -6.74 11.61 3.52
CA MET A 124 -6.79 10.86 2.27
C MET A 124 -5.85 11.38 1.18
N ARG A 125 -5.14 12.49 1.42
CA ARG A 125 -4.30 13.12 0.39
C ARG A 125 -3.19 12.20 -0.08
N ASN A 126 -3.24 11.84 -1.37
CA ASN A 126 -2.33 10.88 -2.00
C ASN A 126 -2.26 9.52 -1.25
N SER A 127 -3.35 9.11 -0.60
CA SER A 127 -3.43 7.77 -0.04
C SER A 127 -3.21 6.71 -1.13
N ARG A 128 -2.49 5.66 -0.81
CA ARG A 128 -2.27 4.54 -1.74
C ARG A 128 -3.54 3.71 -1.94
N ALA A 129 -4.55 3.85 -1.07
CA ALA A 129 -5.85 3.25 -1.27
C ALA A 129 -6.56 3.77 -2.52
N ILE A 130 -6.38 5.05 -2.87
CA ILE A 130 -6.99 5.64 -4.06
C ILE A 130 -6.60 4.85 -5.33
N PRO A 131 -5.32 4.78 -5.73
CA PRO A 131 -4.95 4.04 -6.92
C PRO A 131 -5.16 2.52 -6.81
N VAL A 132 -5.21 1.94 -5.59
CA VAL A 132 -5.57 0.53 -5.41
C VAL A 132 -7.04 0.31 -5.78
N ILE A 133 -7.95 1.11 -5.25
CA ILE A 133 -9.39 1.00 -5.50
C ILE A 133 -9.73 1.27 -6.96
N GLU A 134 -9.18 2.35 -7.54
CA GLU A 134 -9.37 2.68 -8.96
C GLU A 134 -8.95 1.50 -9.87
N ARG A 135 -7.82 0.85 -9.59
CA ARG A 135 -7.34 -0.28 -10.39
C ARG A 135 -8.16 -1.55 -10.20
N LEU A 136 -8.69 -1.81 -8.99
CA LEU A 136 -9.63 -2.91 -8.77
C LEU A 136 -10.90 -2.71 -9.61
N GLN A 137 -11.47 -1.51 -9.58
CA GLN A 137 -12.65 -1.14 -10.37
C GLN A 137 -12.37 -1.21 -11.87
N ASP A 138 -11.22 -0.73 -12.33
CA ASP A 138 -10.79 -0.82 -13.74
C ASP A 138 -10.70 -2.28 -14.25
N ARG A 139 -10.44 -3.23 -13.34
CA ARG A 139 -10.41 -4.67 -13.62
C ARG A 139 -11.75 -5.37 -13.39
N GLY A 140 -12.82 -4.60 -13.12
CA GLY A 140 -14.19 -5.10 -13.01
C GLY A 140 -14.60 -5.56 -11.62
N ALA A 141 -13.78 -5.34 -10.58
CA ALA A 141 -14.13 -5.69 -9.21
C ALA A 141 -15.10 -4.67 -8.59
N THR A 142 -16.01 -5.16 -7.75
CA THR A 142 -16.77 -4.35 -6.80
C THR A 142 -15.94 -4.19 -5.52
N VAL A 143 -15.86 -2.98 -4.99
CA VAL A 143 -15.03 -2.70 -3.81
C VAL A 143 -15.92 -2.43 -2.60
N THR A 144 -15.69 -3.20 -1.52
CA THR A 144 -16.19 -2.90 -0.18
C THR A 144 -15.02 -2.44 0.69
N ALA A 145 -15.05 -1.19 1.17
CA ALA A 145 -13.92 -0.59 1.87
C ALA A 145 -14.23 -0.27 3.33
N TYR A 146 -13.23 -0.44 4.18
CA TYR A 146 -13.31 -0.04 5.59
C TYR A 146 -12.05 0.68 6.05
N ASP A 147 -12.24 1.72 6.84
CA ASP A 147 -11.20 2.43 7.58
C ASP A 147 -11.80 2.96 8.90
N PRO A 148 -11.12 2.84 10.04
CA PRO A 148 -11.67 3.25 11.35
C PRO A 148 -12.10 4.72 11.44
N VAL A 149 -11.48 5.61 10.63
CA VAL A 149 -11.70 7.06 10.76
C VAL A 149 -11.83 7.82 9.43
N ALA A 150 -11.39 7.25 8.30
CA ALA A 150 -11.24 8.00 7.05
C ALA A 150 -12.44 7.88 6.08
N ILE A 151 -13.46 7.08 6.39
CA ILE A 151 -14.59 6.80 5.47
C ILE A 151 -15.24 8.09 4.96
N GLU A 152 -15.55 9.06 5.84
CA GLU A 152 -16.22 10.29 5.40
C GLU A 152 -15.36 11.12 4.44
N ASN A 153 -14.04 11.17 4.68
CA ASN A 153 -13.13 11.87 3.79
C ASN A 153 -12.90 11.08 2.49
N ALA A 154 -12.93 9.75 2.54
CA ALA A 154 -12.74 8.89 1.37
C ALA A 154 -13.83 9.10 0.32
N LYS A 155 -15.06 9.39 0.73
CA LYS A 155 -16.20 9.70 -0.16
C LYS A 155 -15.98 10.94 -1.04
N GLU A 156 -15.01 11.79 -0.70
CA GLU A 156 -14.62 12.95 -1.54
C GLU A 156 -13.63 12.58 -2.65
N TYR A 157 -13.00 11.40 -2.56
CA TYR A 157 -11.92 10.94 -3.45
C TYR A 157 -12.29 9.73 -4.29
N LEU A 158 -13.27 8.93 -3.84
CA LEU A 158 -13.57 7.61 -4.40
C LEU A 158 -15.06 7.51 -4.72
N ASP A 159 -15.35 7.21 -5.97
CA ASP A 159 -16.69 6.94 -6.47
C ASP A 159 -16.94 5.41 -6.51
N ASP A 160 -18.21 5.01 -6.47
CA ASP A 160 -18.66 3.62 -6.65
C ASP A 160 -18.00 2.62 -5.68
N VAL A 161 -17.85 3.02 -4.40
CA VAL A 161 -17.31 2.18 -3.31
C VAL A 161 -18.41 1.94 -2.27
N ASP A 162 -18.59 0.68 -1.90
CA ASP A 162 -19.40 0.31 -0.74
C ASP A 162 -18.58 0.47 0.54
N TYR A 163 -19.07 1.28 1.48
CA TYR A 163 -18.35 1.54 2.74
C TYR A 163 -18.98 0.73 3.87
N ALA A 164 -18.19 -0.13 4.50
CA ALA A 164 -18.61 -0.95 5.62
C ALA A 164 -18.41 -0.23 6.97
N ASP A 165 -19.21 -0.61 7.97
CA ASP A 165 -19.13 -0.05 9.32
C ASP A 165 -18.04 -0.72 10.19
N SER A 166 -17.48 -1.85 9.74
CA SER A 166 -16.41 -2.60 10.41
C SER A 166 -15.58 -3.41 9.41
N ALA A 167 -14.38 -3.85 9.83
CA ALA A 167 -13.57 -4.76 9.03
C ALA A 167 -14.29 -6.10 8.78
N GLU A 168 -14.97 -6.65 9.80
CA GLU A 168 -15.80 -7.84 9.67
C GLU A 168 -16.86 -7.67 8.57
N ALA A 169 -17.60 -6.55 8.58
CA ALA A 169 -18.63 -6.28 7.59
C ALA A 169 -18.05 -6.08 6.17
N ALA A 170 -16.82 -5.58 6.05
CA ALA A 170 -16.14 -5.48 4.76
C ALA A 170 -15.68 -6.84 4.21
N LEU A 171 -15.33 -7.76 5.10
CA LEU A 171 -14.88 -9.12 4.75
C LEU A 171 -16.05 -10.08 4.45
N ASP A 172 -17.25 -9.83 4.99
CA ASP A 172 -18.40 -10.74 4.85
C ASP A 172 -18.79 -10.92 3.38
N GLY A 173 -18.63 -12.16 2.90
CA GLY A 173 -18.91 -12.56 1.52
C GLY A 173 -17.92 -12.05 0.47
N ALA A 174 -16.81 -11.41 0.84
CA ALA A 174 -15.79 -10.95 -0.10
C ALA A 174 -15.04 -12.13 -0.75
N ASP A 175 -14.74 -12.02 -2.05
CA ASP A 175 -13.96 -12.99 -2.81
C ASP A 175 -12.45 -12.83 -2.57
N GLY A 176 -12.03 -11.69 -2.05
CA GLY A 176 -10.65 -11.40 -1.66
C GLY A 176 -10.54 -10.16 -0.79
N ALA A 177 -9.42 -10.01 -0.10
CA ALA A 177 -9.14 -8.83 0.72
C ALA A 177 -7.74 -8.29 0.44
N VAL A 178 -7.59 -6.96 0.41
CA VAL A 178 -6.30 -6.28 0.34
C VAL A 178 -6.11 -5.33 1.52
N VAL A 179 -4.93 -5.35 2.13
CA VAL A 179 -4.59 -4.47 3.25
C VAL A 179 -3.70 -3.34 2.76
N VAL A 180 -4.19 -2.10 2.88
CA VAL A 180 -3.52 -0.91 2.34
C VAL A 180 -2.96 0.00 3.43
N THR A 181 -3.60 0.07 4.60
CA THR A 181 -3.13 0.87 5.74
C THR A 181 -3.04 0.00 6.98
N ASP A 182 -1.95 0.13 7.72
CA ASP A 182 -1.58 -0.71 8.87
C ASP A 182 -2.24 -0.22 10.18
N TRP A 183 -3.58 -0.27 10.25
CA TRP A 183 -4.30 -0.01 11.49
C TRP A 183 -4.14 -1.18 12.48
N ASP A 184 -3.83 -0.89 13.74
CA ASP A 184 -3.60 -1.90 14.79
C ASP A 184 -4.78 -2.90 14.93
N GLU A 185 -6.01 -2.48 14.66
CA GLU A 185 -7.17 -3.37 14.73
C GLU A 185 -7.13 -4.48 13.68
N PHE A 186 -6.51 -4.26 12.51
CA PHE A 186 -6.39 -5.30 11.49
C PHE A 186 -5.43 -6.41 11.89
N ALA A 187 -4.48 -6.14 12.78
CA ALA A 187 -3.61 -7.16 13.36
C ALA A 187 -4.36 -8.18 14.24
N THR A 188 -5.58 -7.86 14.67
CA THR A 188 -6.39 -8.73 15.51
C THR A 188 -7.45 -9.53 14.75
N LEU A 189 -7.57 -9.31 13.44
CA LEU A 189 -8.50 -10.06 12.58
C LEU A 189 -8.04 -11.53 12.49
N ASP A 190 -8.98 -12.43 12.70
CA ASP A 190 -8.76 -13.88 12.66
C ASP A 190 -10.01 -14.60 12.14
N GLU A 191 -11.01 -14.87 13.00
CA GLU A 191 -12.24 -15.57 12.61
C GLU A 191 -13.08 -14.77 11.60
N GLU A 192 -12.88 -13.47 11.47
CA GLU A 192 -13.55 -12.61 10.49
C GLU A 192 -13.26 -13.01 9.04
N PHE A 193 -12.08 -13.56 8.77
CA PHE A 193 -11.74 -14.09 7.45
C PHE A 193 -12.56 -15.33 7.06
N ASP A 194 -13.13 -16.06 8.02
CA ASP A 194 -13.96 -17.25 7.76
C ASP A 194 -15.34 -16.86 7.15
N ALA A 195 -15.73 -15.59 7.23
CA ALA A 195 -16.97 -15.07 6.62
C ALA A 195 -16.80 -14.71 5.13
N MET A 196 -15.57 -14.70 4.61
CA MET A 196 -15.30 -14.46 3.20
C MET A 196 -15.81 -15.59 2.32
N ALA A 197 -16.21 -15.27 1.09
CA ALA A 197 -16.61 -16.28 0.10
C ALA A 197 -15.40 -17.11 -0.38
N ASP A 198 -14.25 -16.44 -0.59
CA ASP A 198 -12.95 -17.06 -0.78
C ASP A 198 -11.93 -16.31 0.10
N PRO A 199 -11.34 -16.95 1.13
CA PRO A 199 -10.47 -16.29 2.08
C PRO A 199 -9.05 -16.04 1.50
N VAL A 200 -8.95 -15.28 0.42
CA VAL A 200 -7.70 -14.78 -0.15
C VAL A 200 -7.37 -13.42 0.43
N VAL A 201 -6.24 -13.29 1.12
CA VAL A 201 -5.80 -12.05 1.77
C VAL A 201 -4.44 -11.64 1.23
N VAL A 202 -4.38 -10.49 0.55
CA VAL A 202 -3.13 -9.90 0.06
C VAL A 202 -2.76 -8.71 0.93
N ASP A 203 -1.70 -8.90 1.71
CA ASP A 203 -1.27 -7.92 2.71
C ASP A 203 -0.19 -7.00 2.14
N GLY A 204 -0.52 -5.72 2.01
CA GLY A 204 0.41 -4.68 1.56
C GLY A 204 1.23 -4.05 2.69
N ARG A 205 1.04 -4.46 3.97
CA ARG A 205 1.62 -3.80 5.15
C ARG A 205 2.26 -4.73 6.17
N ARG A 206 2.13 -6.04 5.99
CA ARG A 206 2.61 -7.08 6.92
C ARG A 206 1.98 -6.96 8.32
N ILE A 207 0.70 -6.79 8.38
CA ILE A 207 -0.03 -6.65 9.63
C ILE A 207 -0.90 -7.86 9.96
N ILE A 208 -1.28 -8.65 8.97
CA ILE A 208 -2.09 -9.85 9.16
C ILE A 208 -1.18 -11.04 9.52
N GLU A 209 -1.51 -11.78 10.57
CA GLU A 209 -0.83 -13.03 10.90
C GLU A 209 -1.27 -14.15 9.95
N ARG A 210 -0.29 -14.93 9.45
CA ARG A 210 -0.57 -16.14 8.65
C ARG A 210 -1.26 -17.17 9.52
N ARG A 211 -2.35 -17.74 9.02
CA ARG A 211 -3.05 -18.85 9.69
C ARG A 211 -3.54 -19.89 8.69
N ASP A 212 -3.89 -21.07 9.21
CA ASP A 212 -4.59 -22.09 8.42
C ASP A 212 -6.00 -21.60 8.05
N GLY A 213 -6.47 -21.97 6.88
CA GLY A 213 -7.81 -21.66 6.39
C GLY A 213 -7.89 -20.38 5.54
N ILE A 214 -6.83 -19.59 5.44
CA ILE A 214 -6.75 -18.47 4.50
C ILE A 214 -5.61 -18.68 3.50
N THR A 215 -5.80 -18.21 2.28
CA THR A 215 -4.71 -18.00 1.33
C THR A 215 -4.11 -16.63 1.60
N TYR A 216 -2.98 -16.61 2.30
CA TYR A 216 -2.29 -15.36 2.64
C TYR A 216 -1.10 -15.11 1.73
N GLU A 217 -1.03 -13.91 1.20
CA GLU A 217 0.09 -13.46 0.37
C GLU A 217 0.56 -12.07 0.80
N GLY A 218 1.86 -11.90 0.99
CA GLY A 218 2.47 -10.62 1.30
C GLY A 218 3.03 -9.95 0.05
N LEU A 219 2.93 -8.61 -0.04
CA LEU A 219 3.35 -7.88 -1.23
C LEU A 219 4.85 -8.07 -1.55
N THR A 220 5.70 -8.16 -0.52
CA THR A 220 7.17 -8.23 -0.67
C THR A 220 7.83 -9.31 0.20
N TRP A 221 7.08 -10.25 0.79
CA TRP A 221 7.61 -11.31 1.68
C TRP A 221 6.89 -12.64 1.49
#